data_c2b4fa86fe99cb621e670319cbb8e137
#
_entry.id   c2b4fa86fe99cb621e670319cbb8e137
#
_cell.length_a   1.000
_cell.length_b   1.000
_cell.length_c   1.000
_cell.angle_alpha   90.00
_cell.angle_beta   90.00
_cell.angle_gamma   90.00
#
_symmetry.space_group_name_H-M   'P 1'
#
loop_
_entity.id
_entity.type
_entity.pdbx_description
1 polymer ?
#
loop_
_entity_poly.entity_id
_entity_poly.type
_entity_poly.pdbx_seq_one_letter_code
_entity_poly.pdbx_strand_id
1 'polypeptide(L)'
;MLLETSDGSRLNLWDTPGFGNSHKLLNRLRSLTNPIGWMVSQVWDRLADKPFWCSQQAIRNVRDEADVVLYLVNATEDPTMAGYLQPELELLTWLNKPVIVLINQTGLIDSQEQQQLVSRWKQHWVMHEVITDVMNLDAFTRCWVQEGLLWDRITQALPPEKQPIMARLGKAWYATHRQIFHSSMTHLARLLTETALDGELISQNSTVLSKKHLIKGAIHALDQRLTQRISAT
;
A
#
# COMPACT_ATOMS: atom_id res chain seq x y z
N MET A 1 13.50 3.23 0.31
CA MET A 1 13.49 2.06 -0.61
C MET A 1 13.82 2.56 -1.99
N LEU A 2 14.73 1.90 -2.69
CA LEU A 2 15.11 2.24 -4.07
C LEU A 2 14.60 1.12 -4.99
N LEU A 3 13.86 1.48 -6.04
CA LEU A 3 13.53 0.61 -7.15
C LEU A 3 14.30 1.07 -8.37
N GLU A 4 15.00 0.17 -9.02
CA GLU A 4 15.83 0.45 -10.19
C GLU A 4 15.59 -0.60 -11.28
N THR A 5 15.51 -0.17 -12.51
CA THR A 5 15.44 -1.04 -13.69
C THR A 5 16.78 -1.13 -14.38
N SER A 6 16.95 -2.13 -15.24
CA SER A 6 18.20 -2.37 -15.99
C SER A 6 18.62 -1.22 -16.90
N ASP A 7 17.70 -0.33 -17.27
CA ASP A 7 17.95 0.88 -18.06
C ASP A 7 18.39 2.09 -17.21
N GLY A 8 18.58 1.90 -15.90
CA GLY A 8 18.98 2.94 -14.96
C GLY A 8 17.82 3.84 -14.48
N SER A 9 16.57 3.55 -14.84
CA SER A 9 15.41 4.27 -14.28
C SER A 9 15.27 3.95 -12.80
N ARG A 10 15.04 4.98 -11.97
CA ARG A 10 15.02 4.86 -10.50
C ARG A 10 13.78 5.50 -9.91
N LEU A 11 13.23 4.86 -8.88
CA LEU A 11 12.22 5.41 -7.98
C LEU A 11 12.73 5.35 -6.55
N ASN A 12 12.77 6.50 -5.88
CA ASN A 12 13.05 6.61 -4.46
C ASN A 12 11.73 6.69 -3.69
N LEU A 13 11.47 5.72 -2.83
CA LEU A 13 10.36 5.78 -1.89
C LEU A 13 10.91 6.10 -0.49
N TRP A 14 10.46 7.23 0.06
CA TRP A 14 10.83 7.72 1.38
C TRP A 14 9.72 7.44 2.36
N ASP A 15 10.03 6.74 3.44
CA ASP A 15 9.16 6.68 4.61
C ASP A 15 9.52 7.87 5.51
N THR A 16 8.57 8.76 5.72
CA THR A 16 8.76 9.94 6.54
C THR A 16 7.97 9.80 7.83
N PRO A 17 8.53 10.23 8.98
CA PRO A 17 7.71 10.38 10.17
C PRO A 17 6.55 11.33 9.85
N GLY A 18 5.35 11.00 10.32
CA GLY A 18 4.19 11.89 10.17
C GLY A 18 4.48 13.30 10.70
N PHE A 19 3.63 14.27 10.37
CA PHE A 19 3.85 15.68 10.75
C PHE A 19 3.91 15.91 12.26
N GLY A 20 3.61 14.87 13.08
CA GLY A 20 3.68 14.92 14.53
C GLY A 20 2.74 15.99 15.10
N ASN A 21 3.28 17.15 15.46
CA ASN A 21 2.45 18.28 15.90
C ASN A 21 2.20 19.25 14.72
N SER A 22 1.27 18.86 13.83
CA SER A 22 0.91 19.62 12.62
C SER A 22 0.42 21.03 12.94
N HIS A 23 -0.35 21.21 14.02
CA HIS A 23 -0.79 22.53 14.49
C HIS A 23 0.38 23.45 14.86
N LYS A 24 1.34 22.95 15.64
CA LYS A 24 2.52 23.73 16.04
C LYS A 24 3.34 24.13 14.82
N LEU A 25 3.51 23.19 13.90
CA LEU A 25 4.28 23.39 12.69
C LEU A 25 3.61 24.40 11.77
N LEU A 26 2.31 24.29 11.54
CA LEU A 26 1.54 25.23 10.74
C LEU A 26 1.54 26.64 11.33
N ASN A 27 1.32 26.77 12.65
CA ASN A 27 1.37 28.06 13.32
C ASN A 27 2.76 28.73 13.18
N ARG A 28 3.81 27.92 13.26
CA ARG A 28 5.18 28.41 13.05
C ARG A 28 5.39 28.89 11.64
N LEU A 29 4.98 28.11 10.62
CA LEU A 29 5.08 28.52 9.22
C LEU A 29 4.32 29.81 8.92
N ARG A 30 3.12 29.96 9.47
CA ARG A 30 2.27 31.17 9.30
C ARG A 30 2.87 32.42 9.97
N SER A 31 3.62 32.25 11.05
CA SER A 31 4.24 33.36 11.81
C SER A 31 5.53 33.90 11.19
N LEU A 32 6.05 33.26 10.17
CA LEU A 32 7.37 33.58 9.60
C LEU A 32 7.23 34.38 8.31
N THR A 33 8.02 35.45 8.20
CA THR A 33 8.17 36.22 6.95
C THR A 33 8.95 35.44 5.89
N ASN A 34 9.85 34.53 6.32
CA ASN A 34 10.62 33.64 5.44
C ASN A 34 10.61 32.20 5.96
N PRO A 35 9.56 31.41 5.67
CA PRO A 35 9.46 30.02 6.12
C PRO A 35 10.59 29.12 5.57
N ILE A 36 11.06 29.41 4.35
CA ILE A 36 12.13 28.62 3.70
C ILE A 36 13.46 28.85 4.41
N GLY A 37 13.83 30.09 4.68
CA GLY A 37 15.04 30.43 5.42
C GLY A 37 15.04 29.84 6.84
N TRP A 38 13.89 29.83 7.49
CA TRP A 38 13.73 29.18 8.78
C TRP A 38 13.97 27.67 8.72
N MET A 39 13.46 26.96 7.72
CA MET A 39 13.70 25.52 7.58
C MET A 39 15.17 25.14 7.39
N VAL A 40 15.97 26.05 6.82
CA VAL A 40 17.40 25.82 6.57
C VAL A 40 18.26 26.11 7.81
N SER A 41 17.87 27.04 8.67
CA SER A 41 18.70 27.59 9.75
C SER A 41 18.64 26.86 11.11
N GLN A 42 17.85 25.78 11.25
CA GLN A 42 17.41 25.25 12.54
C GLN A 42 18.35 24.21 13.17
N VAL A 43 19.42 24.67 13.80
CA VAL A 43 20.24 23.82 14.69
C VAL A 43 19.61 23.67 16.08
N TRP A 44 18.86 24.68 16.54
CA TRP A 44 18.31 24.72 17.91
C TRP A 44 17.18 23.72 18.16
N ASP A 45 16.27 23.54 17.21
CA ASP A 45 15.15 22.61 17.39
C ASP A 45 15.58 21.15 17.47
N ARG A 46 16.72 20.80 16.86
CA ARG A 46 17.34 19.48 16.97
C ARG A 46 17.70 19.10 18.42
N LEU A 47 18.13 20.07 19.23
CA LEU A 47 18.56 19.85 20.60
C LEU A 47 17.41 20.03 21.59
N ALA A 48 16.49 20.95 21.34
CA ALA A 48 15.44 21.34 22.25
C ALA A 48 14.13 20.56 22.05
N ASP A 49 13.75 20.21 20.79
CA ASP A 49 12.50 19.52 20.46
C ASP A 49 12.73 18.57 19.27
N LYS A 50 13.28 17.40 19.57
CA LYS A 50 13.61 16.39 18.55
C LYS A 50 12.41 15.93 17.69
N PRO A 51 11.21 15.67 18.25
CA PRO A 51 10.03 15.33 17.45
C PRO A 51 9.65 16.44 16.46
N PHE A 52 9.70 17.70 16.89
CA PHE A 52 9.40 18.84 16.04
C PHE A 52 10.43 19.01 14.93
N TRP A 53 11.72 18.83 15.25
CA TRP A 53 12.79 18.84 14.26
C TRP A 53 12.62 17.71 13.23
N CYS A 54 12.21 16.50 13.62
CA CYS A 54 11.92 15.42 12.68
C CYS A 54 10.79 15.79 11.71
N SER A 55 9.72 16.43 12.22
CA SER A 55 8.62 16.94 11.38
C SER A 55 9.10 18.01 10.37
N GLN A 56 9.99 18.90 10.80
CA GLN A 56 10.61 19.90 9.90
C GLN A 56 11.43 19.24 8.80
N GLN A 57 12.24 18.21 9.14
CA GLN A 57 13.03 17.47 8.15
C GLN A 57 12.12 16.71 7.16
N ALA A 58 11.04 16.12 7.64
CA ALA A 58 10.06 15.46 6.77
C ALA A 58 9.49 16.44 5.72
N ILE A 59 9.03 17.61 6.17
CA ILE A 59 8.51 18.65 5.26
C ILE A 59 9.57 19.14 4.28
N ARG A 60 10.79 19.37 4.75
CA ARG A 60 11.88 19.79 3.89
C ARG A 60 12.19 18.75 2.81
N ASN A 61 12.30 17.47 3.19
CA ASN A 61 12.54 16.40 2.25
C ASN A 61 11.41 16.28 1.22
N VAL A 62 10.16 16.36 1.67
CA VAL A 62 9.00 16.36 0.75
C VAL A 62 9.07 17.54 -0.21
N ARG A 63 9.35 18.74 0.27
CA ARG A 63 9.43 19.93 -0.58
C ARG A 63 10.53 19.83 -1.63
N ASP A 64 11.73 19.40 -1.21
CA ASP A 64 12.94 19.49 -2.03
C ASP A 64 13.13 18.24 -2.92
N GLU A 65 12.71 17.06 -2.46
CA GLU A 65 13.04 15.79 -3.09
C GLU A 65 11.82 15.03 -3.67
N ALA A 66 10.61 15.26 -3.12
CA ALA A 66 9.45 14.49 -3.57
C ALA A 66 8.82 15.09 -4.83
N ASP A 67 8.43 14.23 -5.75
CA ASP A 67 7.61 14.56 -6.91
C ASP A 67 6.12 14.36 -6.65
N VAL A 68 5.78 13.35 -5.83
CA VAL A 68 4.42 12.98 -5.44
C VAL A 68 4.43 12.59 -3.97
N VAL A 69 3.41 12.97 -3.24
CA VAL A 69 3.20 12.60 -1.83
C VAL A 69 2.15 11.50 -1.75
N LEU A 70 2.45 10.41 -1.06
CA LEU A 70 1.48 9.39 -0.69
C LEU A 70 1.04 9.67 0.76
N TYR A 71 -0.20 10.13 0.93
CA TYR A 71 -0.73 10.49 2.23
C TYR A 71 -1.66 9.40 2.75
N LEU A 72 -1.26 8.73 3.83
CA LEU A 72 -2.01 7.61 4.41
C LEU A 72 -3.01 8.12 5.44
N VAL A 73 -4.26 7.64 5.33
CA VAL A 73 -5.33 7.88 6.29
C VAL A 73 -5.93 6.56 6.77
N ASN A 74 -6.48 6.57 7.97
CA ASN A 74 -7.12 5.39 8.54
C ASN A 74 -8.60 5.34 8.14
N ALA A 75 -9.03 4.23 7.55
CA ALA A 75 -10.41 4.01 7.10
C ALA A 75 -11.43 4.08 8.26
N THR A 76 -11.01 3.76 9.48
CA THR A 76 -11.90 3.76 10.65
C THR A 76 -12.20 5.16 11.18
N GLU A 77 -11.46 6.17 10.72
CA GLU A 77 -11.67 7.55 11.12
C GLU A 77 -12.73 8.24 10.26
N ASP A 78 -13.50 9.11 10.89
CA ASP A 78 -14.36 10.02 10.16
C ASP A 78 -13.57 11.27 9.75
N PRO A 79 -13.45 11.58 8.45
CA PRO A 79 -12.67 12.73 7.99
C PRO A 79 -13.16 14.07 8.57
N THR A 80 -14.43 14.16 8.97
CA THR A 80 -14.99 15.39 9.55
C THR A 80 -14.65 15.57 11.03
N MET A 81 -14.29 14.48 11.72
CA MET A 81 -13.99 14.46 13.15
C MET A 81 -12.48 14.40 13.46
N ALA A 82 -11.67 14.06 12.48
CA ALA A 82 -10.22 13.93 12.63
C ALA A 82 -9.56 15.31 12.62
N GLY A 83 -9.42 15.91 13.80
CA GLY A 83 -8.94 17.30 13.98
C GLY A 83 -7.54 17.60 13.47
N TYR A 84 -6.71 16.58 13.24
CA TYR A 84 -5.37 16.75 12.67
C TYR A 84 -5.37 16.95 11.14
N LEU A 85 -6.44 16.52 10.45
CA LEU A 85 -6.49 16.55 8.99
C LEU A 85 -6.40 17.98 8.43
N GLN A 86 -7.13 18.92 9.00
CA GLN A 86 -7.14 20.28 8.49
C GLN A 86 -5.75 20.95 8.53
N PRO A 87 -4.99 20.91 9.66
CA PRO A 87 -3.62 21.44 9.68
C PRO A 87 -2.67 20.70 8.74
N GLU A 88 -2.82 19.40 8.59
CA GLU A 88 -1.97 18.62 7.68
C GLU A 88 -2.27 18.94 6.21
N LEU A 89 -3.55 19.13 5.85
CA LEU A 89 -3.95 19.59 4.53
C LEU A 89 -3.37 20.95 4.17
N GLU A 90 -3.37 21.87 5.13
CA GLU A 90 -2.79 23.18 4.90
C GLU A 90 -1.27 23.07 4.68
N LEU A 91 -0.58 22.18 5.40
CA LEU A 91 0.84 21.89 5.17
C LEU A 91 1.07 21.27 3.78
N LEU A 92 0.26 20.30 3.38
CA LEU A 92 0.33 19.69 2.06
C LEU A 92 0.07 20.72 0.94
N THR A 93 -0.92 21.59 1.13
CA THR A 93 -1.21 22.69 0.20
C THR A 93 -0.02 23.67 0.11
N TRP A 94 0.61 24.00 1.23
CA TRP A 94 1.80 24.85 1.26
C TRP A 94 3.00 24.20 0.55
N LEU A 95 3.16 22.86 0.66
CA LEU A 95 4.19 22.10 -0.05
C LEU A 95 4.00 22.13 -1.56
N ASN A 96 2.77 22.29 -2.02
CA ASN A 96 2.39 22.39 -3.43
C ASN A 96 2.92 21.22 -4.28
N LYS A 97 2.80 20.01 -3.74
CA LYS A 97 3.12 18.75 -4.44
C LYS A 97 1.85 17.97 -4.71
N PRO A 98 1.75 17.23 -5.82
CA PRO A 98 0.63 16.30 -6.03
C PRO A 98 0.52 15.30 -4.88
N VAL A 99 -0.66 15.13 -4.34
CA VAL A 99 -0.94 14.22 -3.22
C VAL A 99 -1.93 13.16 -3.66
N ILE A 100 -1.59 11.89 -3.43
CA ILE A 100 -2.51 10.77 -3.57
C ILE A 100 -2.84 10.29 -2.15
N VAL A 101 -4.11 10.34 -1.79
CA VAL A 101 -4.59 9.86 -0.49
C VAL A 101 -4.82 8.36 -0.56
N LEU A 102 -4.20 7.61 0.35
CA LEU A 102 -4.31 6.17 0.48
C LEU A 102 -5.10 5.83 1.74
N ILE A 103 -6.31 5.27 1.55
CA ILE A 103 -7.14 4.83 2.67
C ILE A 103 -6.68 3.44 3.08
N ASN A 104 -6.13 3.32 4.28
CA ASN A 104 -5.57 2.12 4.85
C ASN A 104 -6.46 1.55 5.99
N GLN A 105 -6.23 0.29 6.37
CA GLN A 105 -6.95 -0.39 7.45
C GLN A 105 -8.46 -0.53 7.21
N THR A 106 -8.85 -0.79 5.98
CA THR A 106 -10.26 -1.00 5.61
C THR A 106 -10.78 -2.36 6.04
N GLY A 107 -9.91 -3.34 6.21
CA GLY A 107 -10.31 -4.72 6.42
C GLY A 107 -10.97 -5.34 5.19
N LEU A 108 -11.70 -6.41 5.42
CA LEU A 108 -12.48 -7.09 4.37
C LEU A 108 -13.83 -6.38 4.20
N ILE A 109 -13.92 -5.49 3.24
CA ILE A 109 -15.13 -4.79 2.85
C ILE A 109 -15.52 -5.16 1.42
N ASP A 110 -16.81 -5.13 1.11
CA ASP A 110 -17.28 -5.39 -0.26
C ASP A 110 -17.01 -4.19 -1.18
N SER A 111 -17.24 -4.40 -2.49
CA SER A 111 -16.97 -3.37 -3.50
C SER A 111 -17.85 -2.12 -3.34
N GLN A 112 -19.07 -2.26 -2.82
CA GLN A 112 -19.99 -1.15 -2.61
C GLN A 112 -19.56 -0.31 -1.40
N GLU A 113 -19.23 -0.96 -0.30
CA GLU A 113 -18.69 -0.32 0.90
C GLU A 113 -17.38 0.41 0.58
N GLN A 114 -16.50 -0.21 -0.22
CA GLN A 114 -15.25 0.42 -0.67
C GLN A 114 -15.51 1.69 -1.49
N GLN A 115 -16.47 1.66 -2.41
CA GLN A 115 -16.83 2.84 -3.21
C GLN A 115 -17.42 3.96 -2.34
N GLN A 116 -18.27 3.62 -1.37
CA GLN A 116 -18.85 4.59 -0.44
C GLN A 116 -17.76 5.23 0.42
N LEU A 117 -16.83 4.44 0.94
CA LEU A 117 -15.70 4.91 1.72
C LEU A 117 -14.85 5.90 0.91
N VAL A 118 -14.41 5.52 -0.28
CA VAL A 118 -13.62 6.39 -1.17
C VAL A 118 -14.38 7.66 -1.52
N SER A 119 -15.69 7.56 -1.79
CA SER A 119 -16.52 8.72 -2.12
C SER A 119 -16.63 9.71 -0.96
N ARG A 120 -16.81 9.21 0.28
CA ARG A 120 -16.84 10.03 1.50
C ARG A 120 -15.53 10.80 1.68
N TRP A 121 -14.41 10.14 1.54
CA TRP A 121 -13.10 10.78 1.62
C TRP A 121 -12.88 11.78 0.48
N LYS A 122 -13.24 11.44 -0.77
CA LYS A 122 -13.14 12.37 -1.91
C LYS A 122 -13.94 13.66 -1.70
N GLN A 123 -15.16 13.55 -1.16
CA GLN A 123 -15.99 14.73 -0.86
C GLN A 123 -15.33 15.67 0.17
N HIS A 124 -14.65 15.12 1.15
CA HIS A 124 -13.93 15.92 2.15
C HIS A 124 -12.77 16.70 1.54
N TRP A 125 -12.11 16.15 0.50
CA TRP A 125 -10.90 16.73 -0.09
C TRP A 125 -11.15 17.59 -1.33
N VAL A 126 -12.38 17.69 -1.81
CA VAL A 126 -12.74 18.32 -3.10
C VAL A 126 -12.25 19.78 -3.24
N MET A 127 -12.07 20.49 -2.13
CA MET A 127 -11.60 21.88 -2.10
C MET A 127 -10.08 22.03 -2.12
N HIS A 128 -9.33 20.93 -2.11
CA HIS A 128 -7.88 20.95 -2.03
C HIS A 128 -7.25 20.49 -3.36
N GLU A 129 -6.88 21.45 -4.19
CA GLU A 129 -6.36 21.21 -5.55
C GLU A 129 -5.09 20.31 -5.59
N VAL A 130 -4.31 20.29 -4.50
CA VAL A 130 -3.12 19.43 -4.41
C VAL A 130 -3.46 17.95 -4.31
N ILE A 131 -4.70 17.60 -3.90
CA ILE A 131 -5.16 16.21 -3.84
C ILE A 131 -5.56 15.76 -5.24
N THR A 132 -4.72 14.96 -5.87
CA THR A 132 -4.93 14.49 -7.24
C THR A 132 -5.79 13.24 -7.31
N ASP A 133 -5.73 12.37 -6.30
CA ASP A 133 -6.60 11.20 -6.21
C ASP A 133 -6.77 10.69 -4.79
N VAL A 134 -7.80 9.87 -4.58
CA VAL A 134 -8.09 9.14 -3.34
C VAL A 134 -8.39 7.69 -3.70
N MET A 135 -7.66 6.75 -3.14
CA MET A 135 -7.87 5.33 -3.40
C MET A 135 -7.75 4.49 -2.13
N ASN A 136 -8.41 3.35 -2.13
CA ASN A 136 -8.21 2.34 -1.10
C ASN A 136 -6.94 1.53 -1.41
N LEU A 137 -6.03 1.46 -0.45
CA LEU A 137 -4.86 0.58 -0.48
C LEU A 137 -4.56 0.08 0.92
N ASP A 138 -5.13 -1.09 1.26
CA ASP A 138 -4.99 -1.69 2.58
C ASP A 138 -3.73 -2.56 2.66
N ALA A 139 -2.86 -2.27 3.62
CA ALA A 139 -1.63 -3.04 3.85
C ALA A 139 -1.89 -4.48 4.31
N PHE A 140 -3.05 -4.77 4.92
CA PHE A 140 -3.42 -6.10 5.41
C PHE A 140 -4.10 -6.97 4.35
N THR A 141 -4.73 -6.35 3.34
CA THR A 141 -5.40 -7.03 2.23
C THR A 141 -4.70 -6.76 0.91
N ARG A 142 -3.37 -6.79 0.91
CA ARG A 142 -2.55 -6.45 -0.24
C ARG A 142 -2.90 -7.29 -1.46
N CYS A 143 -3.14 -6.60 -2.57
CA CYS A 143 -3.34 -7.19 -3.88
C CYS A 143 -2.46 -6.49 -4.90
N TRP A 144 -1.63 -7.25 -5.61
CA TRP A 144 -0.73 -6.69 -6.62
C TRP A 144 -1.45 -5.91 -7.73
N VAL A 145 -2.74 -6.22 -7.99
CA VAL A 145 -3.55 -5.46 -8.94
C VAL A 145 -3.83 -4.05 -8.41
N GLN A 146 -4.15 -3.91 -7.12
CA GLN A 146 -4.35 -2.60 -6.48
C GLN A 146 -3.04 -1.80 -6.41
N GLU A 147 -1.95 -2.49 -6.08
CA GLU A 147 -0.61 -1.86 -6.13
C GLU A 147 -0.29 -1.38 -7.55
N GLY A 148 -0.69 -2.13 -8.58
CA GLY A 148 -0.57 -1.73 -9.97
C GLY A 148 -1.35 -0.46 -10.30
N LEU A 149 -2.58 -0.33 -9.81
CA LEU A 149 -3.36 0.90 -9.95
C LEU A 149 -2.65 2.11 -9.30
N LEU A 150 -1.96 1.91 -8.18
CA LEU A 150 -1.16 2.97 -7.57
C LEU A 150 -0.04 3.45 -8.50
N TRP A 151 0.64 2.54 -9.21
CA TRP A 151 1.65 2.91 -10.21
C TRP A 151 1.08 3.82 -11.30
N ASP A 152 -0.11 3.50 -11.79
CA ASP A 152 -0.79 4.30 -12.82
C ASP A 152 -1.17 5.69 -12.27
N ARG A 153 -1.66 5.76 -11.03
CA ARG A 153 -2.02 7.03 -10.37
C ARG A 153 -0.80 7.91 -10.12
N ILE A 154 0.29 7.33 -9.64
CA ILE A 154 1.56 8.06 -9.46
C ILE A 154 2.03 8.58 -10.83
N THR A 155 1.98 7.76 -11.87
CA THR A 155 2.38 8.19 -13.22
C THR A 155 1.57 9.40 -13.70
N GLN A 156 0.25 9.39 -13.49
CA GLN A 156 -0.63 10.50 -13.86
C GLN A 156 -0.38 11.78 -13.06
N ALA A 157 0.02 11.65 -11.80
CA ALA A 157 0.31 12.77 -10.90
C ALA A 157 1.69 13.41 -11.17
N LEU A 158 2.58 12.72 -11.85
CA LEU A 158 3.93 13.22 -12.17
C LEU A 158 3.91 14.26 -13.29
N PRO A 159 4.89 15.19 -13.29
CA PRO A 159 5.14 16.07 -14.44
C PRO A 159 5.37 15.28 -15.72
N PRO A 160 4.95 15.80 -16.90
CA PRO A 160 5.00 15.07 -18.17
C PRO A 160 6.37 14.48 -18.52
N GLU A 161 7.45 15.16 -18.15
CA GLU A 161 8.82 14.70 -18.41
C GLU A 161 9.24 13.48 -17.59
N LYS A 162 8.61 13.22 -16.44
CA LYS A 162 8.88 12.08 -15.57
C LYS A 162 7.96 10.88 -15.82
N GLN A 163 6.80 11.11 -16.44
CA GLN A 163 5.81 10.06 -16.72
C GLN A 163 6.38 8.87 -17.52
N PRO A 164 7.19 9.07 -18.59
CA PRO A 164 7.76 7.95 -19.33
C PRO A 164 8.69 7.08 -18.50
N ILE A 165 9.44 7.66 -17.56
CA ILE A 165 10.33 6.94 -16.64
C ILE A 165 9.49 6.08 -15.70
N MET A 166 8.47 6.67 -15.08
CA MET A 166 7.57 5.97 -14.17
C MET A 166 6.79 4.85 -14.88
N ALA A 167 6.34 5.08 -16.10
CA ALA A 167 5.67 4.06 -16.90
C ALA A 167 6.59 2.85 -17.20
N ARG A 168 7.89 3.06 -17.47
CA ARG A 168 8.85 1.97 -17.63
C ARG A 168 9.05 1.18 -16.33
N LEU A 169 9.20 1.86 -15.20
CA LEU A 169 9.29 1.23 -13.88
C LEU A 169 8.04 0.41 -13.58
N GLY A 170 6.85 0.97 -13.80
CA GLY A 170 5.57 0.28 -13.63
C GLY A 170 5.47 -0.96 -14.52
N LYS A 171 5.86 -0.85 -15.80
CA LYS A 171 5.88 -1.99 -16.73
C LYS A 171 6.80 -3.13 -16.26
N ALA A 172 7.99 -2.80 -15.76
CA ALA A 172 8.92 -3.79 -15.22
C ALA A 172 8.36 -4.44 -13.94
N TRP A 173 7.76 -3.65 -13.05
CA TRP A 173 7.08 -4.12 -11.86
C TRP A 173 5.93 -5.08 -12.20
N TYR A 174 5.04 -4.70 -13.12
CA TYR A 174 3.95 -5.54 -13.62
C TYR A 174 4.44 -6.85 -14.23
N ALA A 175 5.49 -6.80 -15.05
CA ALA A 175 6.05 -8.01 -15.65
C ALA A 175 6.52 -9.02 -14.61
N THR A 176 7.22 -8.55 -13.57
CA THR A 176 7.70 -9.38 -12.45
C THR A 176 6.53 -10.00 -11.69
N HIS A 177 5.54 -9.19 -11.28
CA HIS A 177 4.39 -9.69 -10.50
C HIS A 177 3.51 -10.64 -11.30
N ARG A 178 3.33 -10.38 -12.60
CA ARG A 178 2.62 -11.29 -13.50
C ARG A 178 3.33 -12.62 -13.65
N GLN A 179 4.67 -12.62 -13.70
CA GLN A 179 5.46 -13.86 -13.75
C GLN A 179 5.31 -14.67 -12.46
N ILE A 180 5.41 -14.01 -11.29
CA ILE A 180 5.20 -14.63 -9.99
C ILE A 180 3.78 -15.24 -9.90
N PHE A 181 2.77 -14.47 -10.28
CA PHE A 181 1.38 -14.95 -10.29
C PHE A 181 1.21 -16.16 -11.21
N HIS A 182 1.73 -16.10 -12.44
CA HIS A 182 1.64 -17.21 -13.39
C HIS A 182 2.35 -18.46 -12.89
N SER A 183 3.54 -18.33 -12.32
CA SER A 183 4.27 -19.45 -11.70
C SER A 183 3.49 -20.07 -10.55
N SER A 184 2.93 -19.23 -9.66
CA SER A 184 2.12 -19.70 -8.53
C SER A 184 0.85 -20.43 -8.97
N MET A 185 0.15 -19.89 -9.99
CA MET A 185 -1.05 -20.53 -10.55
C MET A 185 -0.73 -21.85 -11.26
N THR A 186 0.38 -21.92 -11.98
CA THR A 186 0.85 -23.16 -12.61
C THR A 186 1.16 -24.23 -11.57
N HIS A 187 1.84 -23.82 -10.48
CA HIS A 187 2.14 -24.74 -9.38
C HIS A 187 0.86 -25.24 -8.68
N LEU A 188 -0.06 -24.35 -8.39
CA LEU A 188 -1.37 -24.70 -7.82
C LEU A 188 -2.15 -25.66 -8.72
N ALA A 189 -2.22 -25.37 -10.03
CA ALA A 189 -2.90 -26.22 -11.00
C ALA A 189 -2.29 -27.64 -11.04
N ARG A 190 -0.95 -27.73 -10.99
CA ARG A 190 -0.24 -29.01 -10.92
C ARG A 190 -0.61 -29.78 -9.66
N LEU A 191 -0.55 -29.13 -8.48
CA LEU A 191 -0.91 -29.76 -7.20
C LEU A 191 -2.37 -30.26 -7.19
N LEU A 192 -3.29 -29.46 -7.69
CA LEU A 192 -4.71 -29.85 -7.79
C LEU A 192 -4.89 -31.05 -8.73
N THR A 193 -4.19 -31.06 -9.87
CA THR A 193 -4.26 -32.17 -10.83
C THR A 193 -3.69 -33.43 -10.22
N GLU A 194 -2.52 -33.37 -9.58
CA GLU A 194 -1.90 -34.50 -8.91
C GLU A 194 -2.80 -35.05 -7.79
N THR A 195 -3.42 -34.16 -7.01
CA THR A 195 -4.36 -34.54 -5.95
C THR A 195 -5.64 -35.18 -6.50
N ALA A 196 -6.16 -34.67 -7.60
CA ALA A 196 -7.35 -35.25 -8.26
C ALA A 196 -7.09 -36.64 -8.88
N LEU A 197 -5.84 -36.88 -9.30
CA LEU A 197 -5.41 -38.17 -9.87
C LEU A 197 -4.93 -39.16 -8.78
N ASP A 198 -4.74 -38.71 -7.55
CA ASP A 198 -4.31 -39.52 -6.44
C ASP A 198 -5.50 -40.36 -5.94
N GLY A 199 -5.58 -41.60 -6.40
CA GLY A 199 -6.63 -42.55 -6.07
C GLY A 199 -6.06 -43.74 -5.31
N GLU A 200 -6.72 -44.17 -4.26
CA GLU A 200 -6.41 -45.38 -3.51
C GLU A 200 -7.43 -46.46 -3.86
N LEU A 201 -6.92 -47.63 -4.33
CA LEU A 201 -7.75 -48.83 -4.55
C LEU A 201 -8.16 -49.38 -3.18
N ILE A 202 -9.39 -49.17 -2.79
CA ILE A 202 -9.97 -49.78 -1.59
C ILE A 202 -10.33 -51.23 -1.94
N SER A 203 -9.63 -52.18 -1.37
CA SER A 203 -9.93 -53.59 -1.53
C SER A 203 -11.35 -53.89 -0.96
N GLN A 204 -12.23 -54.43 -1.80
CA GLN A 204 -13.61 -54.79 -1.43
C GLN A 204 -13.73 -55.93 -0.42
N ASN A 205 -12.64 -56.54 0.03
CA ASN A 205 -12.66 -57.71 0.88
C ASN A 205 -12.84 -57.46 2.39
N SER A 206 -13.16 -56.24 2.82
CA SER A 206 -13.48 -55.97 4.23
C SER A 206 -14.98 -55.80 4.42
N THR A 207 -15.68 -56.91 4.71
CA THR A 207 -17.14 -57.03 4.88
C THR A 207 -17.69 -56.35 6.13
N VAL A 208 -16.95 -55.54 6.89
CA VAL A 208 -17.37 -55.06 8.23
C VAL A 208 -17.11 -53.57 8.47
N LEU A 209 -16.56 -52.81 7.56
CA LEU A 209 -16.32 -51.36 7.81
C LEU A 209 -17.48 -50.52 7.29
N SER A 210 -18.20 -49.87 8.23
CA SER A 210 -19.19 -48.86 7.91
C SER A 210 -18.62 -47.83 6.92
N LYS A 211 -19.44 -47.48 5.90
CA LYS A 211 -19.12 -46.43 4.89
C LYS A 211 -18.50 -45.16 5.49
N LYS A 212 -18.85 -44.84 6.74
CA LYS A 212 -18.36 -43.71 7.53
C LYS A 212 -16.90 -43.85 7.96
N HIS A 213 -16.40 -45.07 8.21
CA HIS A 213 -15.01 -45.34 8.58
C HIS A 213 -14.08 -45.32 7.36
N LEU A 214 -14.57 -45.78 6.21
CA LEU A 214 -13.84 -45.71 4.94
C LEU A 214 -13.62 -44.26 4.49
N ILE A 215 -14.67 -43.43 4.59
CA ILE A 215 -14.56 -42.00 4.26
C ILE A 215 -13.62 -41.27 5.21
N LYS A 216 -13.65 -41.56 6.54
CA LYS A 216 -12.72 -40.93 7.50
C LYS A 216 -11.28 -41.37 7.24
N GLY A 217 -11.04 -42.62 6.92
CA GLY A 217 -9.70 -43.13 6.58
C GLY A 217 -9.15 -42.48 5.31
N ALA A 218 -9.97 -42.36 4.26
CA ALA A 218 -9.56 -41.70 3.02
C ALA A 218 -9.25 -40.21 3.22
N ILE A 219 -10.07 -39.50 3.99
CA ILE A 219 -9.83 -38.07 4.32
C ILE A 219 -8.53 -37.91 5.09
N HIS A 220 -8.24 -38.77 6.08
CA HIS A 220 -7.03 -38.72 6.87
C HIS A 220 -5.76 -39.01 6.03
N ALA A 221 -5.84 -39.99 5.13
CA ALA A 221 -4.73 -40.30 4.22
C ALA A 221 -4.45 -39.16 3.23
N LEU A 222 -5.48 -38.53 2.71
CA LEU A 222 -5.38 -37.33 1.85
C LEU A 222 -4.75 -36.14 2.59
N ASP A 223 -5.17 -35.88 3.83
CA ASP A 223 -4.63 -34.81 4.65
C ASP A 223 -3.13 -35.02 4.97
N GLN A 224 -2.73 -36.21 5.31
CA GLN A 224 -1.31 -36.55 5.53
C GLN A 224 -0.46 -36.39 4.27
N ARG A 225 -0.95 -36.82 3.10
CA ARG A 225 -0.23 -36.68 1.83
C ARG A 225 -0.12 -35.21 1.38
N LEU A 226 -1.18 -34.41 1.56
CA LEU A 226 -1.16 -32.97 1.30
C LEU A 226 -0.12 -32.26 2.19
N THR A 227 -0.11 -32.58 3.48
CA THR A 227 0.86 -32.02 4.44
C THR A 227 2.29 -32.39 4.09
N GLN A 228 2.56 -33.64 3.69
CA GLN A 228 3.89 -34.09 3.26
C GLN A 228 4.36 -33.42 1.96
N ARG A 229 3.46 -33.19 0.99
CA ARG A 229 3.79 -32.51 -0.27
C ARG A 229 4.04 -31.02 -0.07
N ILE A 230 3.28 -30.36 0.81
CA ILE A 230 3.48 -28.94 1.13
C ILE A 230 4.79 -28.71 1.88
N SER A 231 5.21 -29.64 2.76
CA SER A 231 6.46 -29.53 3.51
C SER A 231 7.72 -29.91 2.69
N ALA A 232 7.55 -30.51 1.52
CA ALA A 232 8.64 -30.90 0.62
C ALA A 232 8.91 -29.87 -0.50
N THR A 233 8.16 -28.75 -0.51
CA THR A 233 8.29 -27.65 -1.48
C THR A 233 8.86 -26.41 -0.82
#